data_3cf3ffe6b6a9d91496b56d42266b69f6
#
_entry.id   3cf3ffe6b6a9d91496b56d42266b69f6
#
_cell.length_a   1.000
_cell.length_b   1.000
_cell.length_c   1.000
_cell.angle_alpha   90.00
_cell.angle_beta   90.00
_cell.angle_gamma   90.00
#
_symmetry.space_group_name_H-M   'P 1'
#
loop_
_entity.id
_entity.type
_entity.pdbx_description
1 polymer ?
#
loop_
_entity_poly.entity_id
_entity_poly.type
_entity_poly.pdbx_seq_one_letter_code
_entity_poly.pdbx_strand_id
1 'polypeptide(L)'
;SNLYNTDLRRELDHLARFFHLAVDYKKKIGFTGQFLIEPKPKEPTVHQYDFDAANVIAFLRGYGLADTFKLNVETNHATLAGHTMMHELAYASINKMLGSIDANRGDLLL
;
A
#
# COMPACT_ATOMS: atom_id res chain seq x y z
N SER A 1 7.36 -16.86 -6.01
CA SER A 1 6.22 -17.22 -6.87
C SER A 1 6.10 -16.26 -8.05
N ASN A 2 5.42 -16.67 -9.09
CA ASN A 2 5.13 -15.85 -10.26
C ASN A 2 3.64 -15.92 -10.59
N LEU A 3 3.19 -15.12 -11.57
CA LEU A 3 1.78 -15.03 -11.90
C LEU A 3 1.20 -16.32 -12.49
N TYR A 4 2.03 -17.19 -13.07
CA TYR A 4 1.55 -18.43 -13.71
C TYR A 4 1.14 -19.50 -12.70
N ASN A 5 1.73 -19.48 -11.52
CA ASN A 5 1.42 -20.44 -10.46
C ASN A 5 0.81 -19.79 -9.22
N THR A 6 0.26 -18.58 -9.38
CA THR A 6 -0.32 -17.81 -8.29
C THR A 6 -1.82 -17.67 -8.49
N ASP A 7 -2.60 -18.03 -7.47
CA ASP A 7 -4.02 -17.69 -7.42
C ASP A 7 -4.15 -16.28 -6.82
N LEU A 8 -4.21 -15.28 -7.70
CA LEU A 8 -4.24 -13.88 -7.30
C LEU A 8 -5.40 -13.55 -6.39
N ARG A 9 -6.59 -14.07 -6.70
CA ARG A 9 -7.77 -13.78 -5.89
C ARG A 9 -7.61 -14.32 -4.48
N ARG A 10 -7.13 -15.55 -4.37
CA ARG A 10 -6.91 -16.20 -3.07
C ARG A 10 -5.87 -15.44 -2.23
N GLU A 11 -4.78 -15.01 -2.87
CA GLU A 11 -3.74 -14.25 -2.18
C GLU A 11 -4.25 -12.88 -1.73
N LEU A 12 -5.00 -12.18 -2.57
CA LEU A 12 -5.61 -10.90 -2.21
C LEU A 12 -6.62 -11.07 -1.06
N ASP A 13 -7.43 -12.12 -1.10
CA ASP A 13 -8.38 -12.41 -0.03
C ASP A 13 -7.66 -12.71 1.29
N HIS A 14 -6.56 -13.45 1.26
CA HIS A 14 -5.76 -13.73 2.45
C HIS A 14 -5.11 -12.47 3.01
N LEU A 15 -4.59 -11.61 2.15
CA LEU A 15 -4.01 -10.33 2.59
C LEU A 15 -5.07 -9.43 3.20
N ALA A 16 -6.24 -9.34 2.59
CA ALA A 16 -7.36 -8.56 3.12
C ALA A 16 -7.83 -9.12 4.47
N ARG A 17 -7.88 -10.43 4.62
CA ARG A 17 -8.22 -11.07 5.87
C ARG A 17 -7.24 -10.71 6.99
N PHE A 18 -5.96 -10.70 6.69
CA PHE A 18 -4.94 -10.27 7.64
C PHE A 18 -5.17 -8.81 8.08
N PHE A 19 -5.46 -7.91 7.14
CA PHE A 19 -5.73 -6.51 7.47
C PHE A 19 -7.01 -6.34 8.28
N HIS A 20 -8.05 -7.09 7.98
CA HIS A 20 -9.27 -7.08 8.80
C HIS A 20 -9.02 -7.56 10.23
N LEU A 21 -8.19 -8.58 10.40
CA LEU A 21 -7.80 -9.05 11.73
C LEU A 21 -7.02 -7.97 12.49
N ALA A 22 -6.14 -7.24 11.80
CA ALA A 22 -5.40 -6.14 12.41
C ALA A 22 -6.33 -5.01 12.86
N VAL A 23 -7.34 -4.67 12.06
CA VAL A 23 -8.36 -3.67 12.42
C VAL A 23 -9.16 -4.11 13.63
N ASP A 24 -9.61 -5.36 13.65
CA ASP A 24 -10.38 -5.90 14.78
C ASP A 24 -9.54 -5.89 16.05
N TYR A 25 -8.27 -6.28 15.97
CA TYR A 25 -7.36 -6.25 17.11
C TYR A 25 -7.13 -4.82 17.61
N LYS A 26 -6.95 -3.88 16.69
CA LYS A 26 -6.83 -2.45 17.02
C LYS A 26 -8.01 -1.97 17.85
N LYS A 27 -9.23 -2.31 17.44
CA LYS A 27 -10.45 -1.95 18.16
C LYS A 27 -10.50 -2.63 19.52
N LYS A 28 -10.13 -3.90 19.60
CA LYS A 28 -10.17 -4.69 20.82
C LYS A 28 -9.27 -4.12 21.91
N ILE A 29 -8.07 -3.66 21.55
CA ILE A 29 -7.12 -3.10 22.52
C ILE A 29 -7.28 -1.61 22.75
N GLY A 30 -8.20 -0.94 22.03
CA GLY A 30 -8.41 0.50 22.14
C GLY A 30 -7.31 1.36 21.54
N PHE A 31 -6.53 0.82 20.59
CA PHE A 31 -5.49 1.58 19.92
C PHE A 31 -6.12 2.59 18.96
N THR A 32 -5.76 3.87 19.11
CA THR A 32 -6.34 4.96 18.32
C THR A 32 -5.41 5.48 17.22
N GLY A 33 -4.20 4.96 17.11
CA GLY A 33 -3.24 5.35 16.09
C GLY A 33 -3.71 5.00 14.67
N GLN A 34 -3.21 5.72 13.68
CA GLN A 34 -3.52 5.49 12.28
C GLN A 34 -2.67 4.35 11.71
N PHE A 35 -3.31 3.36 11.07
CA PHE A 35 -2.60 2.36 10.29
C PHE A 35 -2.16 2.93 8.94
N LEU A 36 -0.93 2.64 8.56
CA LEU A 36 -0.33 3.09 7.30
C LEU A 36 0.13 1.90 6.47
N ILE A 37 -0.02 2.02 5.15
CA ILE A 37 0.56 1.08 4.19
C ILE A 37 1.56 1.85 3.33
N GLU A 38 2.76 1.31 3.18
CA GLU A 38 3.79 1.88 2.33
C GLU A 38 3.86 1.12 1.01
N PRO A 39 3.44 1.72 -0.12
CA PRO A 39 3.56 1.08 -1.42
C PRO A 39 5.03 0.83 -1.75
N LYS A 40 5.32 -0.40 -2.19
CA LYS A 40 6.68 -0.81 -2.54
C LYS A 40 6.65 -1.78 -3.72
N PRO A 41 7.21 -1.43 -4.88
CA PRO A 41 7.28 -2.34 -6.01
C PRO A 41 8.45 -3.31 -5.89
N LYS A 42 8.34 -4.45 -6.55
CA LYS A 42 9.42 -5.39 -6.86
C LYS A 42 10.08 -6.11 -5.69
N GLU A 43 9.78 -5.79 -4.46
CA GLU A 43 10.34 -6.47 -3.30
C GLU A 43 9.24 -6.81 -2.28
N PRO A 44 9.25 -8.00 -1.67
CA PRO A 44 10.17 -9.12 -1.88
C PRO A 44 9.94 -9.92 -3.17
N THR A 45 8.87 -9.64 -3.91
CA THR A 45 8.57 -10.33 -5.16
C THR A 45 8.40 -9.34 -6.31
N VAL A 46 8.46 -9.83 -7.54
CA VAL A 46 8.31 -9.00 -8.73
C VAL A 46 6.88 -8.46 -8.87
N HIS A 47 5.89 -9.25 -8.47
CA HIS A 47 4.49 -8.80 -8.44
C HIS A 47 4.08 -8.52 -7.00
N GLN A 48 3.84 -7.26 -6.72
CA GLN A 48 3.39 -6.80 -5.41
C GLN A 48 1.98 -6.25 -5.51
N TYR A 49 1.14 -6.57 -4.53
CA TYR A 49 -0.23 -6.03 -4.46
C TYR A 49 -0.24 -4.59 -3.96
N ASP A 50 0.83 -4.16 -3.31
CA ASP A 50 1.07 -2.82 -2.83
C ASP A 50 2.08 -2.06 -3.71
N PHE A 51 2.05 -2.29 -5.02
CA PHE A 51 3.04 -1.80 -5.98
C PHE A 51 3.18 -0.27 -5.95
N ASP A 52 2.07 0.45 -5.96
CA ASP A 52 2.03 1.91 -5.93
C ASP A 52 0.76 2.39 -5.23
N ALA A 53 0.59 3.72 -5.13
CA ALA A 53 -0.57 4.31 -4.46
C ALA A 53 -1.88 3.85 -5.08
N ALA A 54 -1.98 3.83 -6.40
CA ALA A 54 -3.21 3.45 -7.09
C ALA A 54 -3.62 2.01 -6.77
N ASN A 55 -2.67 1.07 -6.80
CA ASN A 55 -2.93 -0.32 -6.48
C ASN A 55 -3.35 -0.52 -5.02
N VAL A 56 -2.69 0.15 -4.10
CA VAL A 56 -3.04 0.07 -2.67
C VAL A 56 -4.44 0.64 -2.43
N ILE A 57 -4.76 1.78 -3.02
CA ILE A 57 -6.09 2.39 -2.87
C ILE A 57 -7.17 1.47 -3.43
N ALA A 58 -6.96 0.89 -4.62
CA ALA A 58 -7.89 -0.05 -5.22
C ALA A 58 -8.12 -1.26 -4.33
N PHE A 59 -7.04 -1.84 -3.78
CA PHE A 59 -7.12 -2.96 -2.85
C PHE A 59 -7.93 -2.59 -1.60
N LEU A 60 -7.60 -1.48 -0.96
CA LEU A 60 -8.29 -1.05 0.26
C LEU A 60 -9.77 -0.79 0.03
N ARG A 61 -10.13 -0.15 -1.08
CA ARG A 61 -11.53 0.09 -1.42
C ARG A 61 -12.28 -1.19 -1.76
N GLY A 62 -11.65 -2.09 -2.48
CA GLY A 62 -12.25 -3.36 -2.86
C GLY A 62 -12.60 -4.25 -1.67
N TYR A 63 -11.87 -4.14 -0.59
CA TYR A 63 -12.09 -4.94 0.62
C TYR A 63 -12.66 -4.16 1.81
N GLY A 64 -13.10 -2.92 1.60
CA GLY A 64 -13.74 -2.14 2.64
C GLY A 64 -12.79 -1.66 3.75
N LEU A 65 -11.53 -1.44 3.44
CA LEU A 65 -10.48 -1.06 4.39
C LEU A 65 -10.04 0.41 4.28
N ALA A 66 -10.58 1.16 3.31
CA ALA A 66 -10.10 2.51 3.02
C ALA A 66 -10.29 3.51 4.16
N ASP A 67 -11.26 3.28 5.04
CA ASP A 67 -11.51 4.18 6.18
C ASP A 67 -10.50 4.00 7.31
N THR A 68 -9.81 2.87 7.37
CA THR A 68 -8.92 2.52 8.48
C THR A 68 -7.45 2.68 8.13
N PHE A 69 -7.09 2.51 6.87
CA PHE A 69 -5.72 2.59 6.40
C PHE A 69 -5.48 3.86 5.59
N LYS A 70 -4.28 4.42 5.72
CA LYS A 70 -3.76 5.50 4.88
C LYS A 70 -2.43 5.07 4.30
N LEU A 71 -1.90 5.86 3.38
CA LEU A 71 -0.63 5.57 2.72
C LEU A 71 0.51 6.32 3.38
N ASN A 72 1.66 5.66 3.48
CA ASN A 72 2.96 6.28 3.72
C ASN A 72 3.74 6.23 2.41
N VAL A 73 3.94 7.37 1.75
CA VAL A 73 4.56 7.44 0.43
C VAL A 73 6.05 7.70 0.59
N GLU A 74 6.87 6.82 0.02
CA GLU A 74 8.33 6.95 0.05
C GLU A 74 8.87 7.28 -1.34
N THR A 75 9.82 8.22 -1.40
CA THR A 75 10.40 8.72 -2.65
C THR A 75 11.05 7.62 -3.48
N ASN A 76 11.90 6.79 -2.86
CA ASN A 76 12.56 5.70 -3.56
C ASN A 76 11.58 4.69 -4.14
N HIS A 77 10.55 4.36 -3.40
CA HIS A 77 9.55 3.41 -3.88
C HIS A 77 8.73 3.99 -5.04
N ALA A 78 8.44 5.28 -5.02
CA ALA A 78 7.74 5.94 -6.12
C ALA A 78 8.56 5.84 -7.42
N THR A 79 9.84 6.18 -7.37
CA THR A 79 10.72 6.11 -8.56
C THR A 79 10.95 4.67 -9.01
N LEU A 80 11.08 3.73 -8.09
CA LEU A 80 11.23 2.31 -8.41
C LEU A 80 10.00 1.76 -9.14
N ALA A 81 8.82 2.28 -8.84
CA ALA A 81 7.57 1.92 -9.52
C ALA A 81 7.42 2.60 -10.89
N GLY A 82 8.35 3.44 -11.31
CA GLY A 82 8.28 4.19 -12.56
C GLY A 82 7.48 5.47 -12.45
N HIS A 83 7.18 5.93 -11.26
CA HIS A 83 6.43 7.16 -11.00
C HIS A 83 7.33 8.26 -10.46
N THR A 84 6.81 9.47 -10.40
CA THR A 84 7.43 10.56 -9.65
C THR A 84 6.81 10.61 -8.25
N MET A 85 7.54 11.20 -7.32
CA MET A 85 6.98 11.45 -5.98
C MET A 85 5.74 12.33 -6.07
N MET A 86 5.73 13.32 -6.96
CA MET A 86 4.57 14.19 -7.18
C MET A 86 3.34 13.39 -7.62
N HIS A 87 3.53 12.41 -8.51
CA HIS A 87 2.43 11.54 -8.97
C HIS A 87 1.80 10.79 -7.79
N GLU A 88 2.63 10.17 -6.97
CA GLU A 88 2.15 9.38 -5.82
C GLU A 88 1.48 10.26 -4.77
N LEU A 89 2.06 11.41 -4.47
CA LEU A 89 1.47 12.36 -3.51
C LEU A 89 0.13 12.89 -4.00
N ALA A 90 0.06 13.28 -5.27
CA ALA A 90 -1.17 13.80 -5.86
C ALA A 90 -2.26 12.73 -5.85
N TYR A 91 -1.92 11.51 -6.25
CA TYR A 91 -2.89 10.41 -6.30
C TYR A 91 -3.44 10.08 -4.92
N ALA A 92 -2.55 9.95 -3.92
CA ALA A 92 -2.95 9.66 -2.55
C ALA A 92 -3.79 10.82 -1.96
N SER A 93 -3.39 12.07 -2.20
CA SER A 93 -4.07 13.24 -1.67
C SER A 93 -5.46 13.44 -2.26
N ILE A 94 -5.60 13.32 -3.59
CA ILE A 94 -6.90 13.43 -4.28
C ILE A 94 -7.88 12.39 -3.76
N ASN A 95 -7.40 11.20 -3.45
CA ASN A 95 -8.22 10.12 -2.89
C ASN A 95 -8.38 10.20 -1.37
N LYS A 96 -7.84 11.23 -0.71
CA LYS A 96 -7.88 11.42 0.74
C LYS A 96 -7.23 10.26 1.51
N MET A 97 -6.20 9.67 0.93
CA MET A 97 -5.52 8.50 1.47
C MET A 97 -4.09 8.80 1.94
N LEU A 98 -3.63 10.04 1.82
CA LEU A 98 -2.29 10.40 2.26
C LEU A 98 -2.24 10.47 3.79
N GLY A 99 -1.41 9.62 4.40
CA GLY A 99 -1.20 9.60 5.84
C GLY A 99 0.13 10.20 6.26
N SER A 100 1.21 9.83 5.57
CA SER A 100 2.55 10.33 5.86
C SER A 100 3.45 10.25 4.63
N ILE A 101 4.61 10.87 4.72
CA ILE A 101 5.62 10.91 3.68
C ILE A 101 6.95 10.48 4.29
N ASP A 102 7.63 9.56 3.61
CA ASP A 102 9.01 9.19 3.93
C ASP A 102 9.90 9.76 2.81
N ALA A 103 10.41 10.97 3.05
CA ALA A 103 11.22 11.67 2.07
C ALA A 103 12.68 11.27 2.24
N ASN A 104 13.24 10.64 1.21
CA ASN A 104 14.65 10.31 1.16
C ASN A 104 15.25 10.69 -0.20
N ARG A 105 16.56 10.60 -0.29
CA ARG A 105 17.28 10.92 -1.50
C ARG A 105 17.35 9.67 -2.38
N GLY A 106 16.46 9.60 -3.35
CA GLY A 106 16.38 8.45 -4.24
C GLY A 106 17.51 8.39 -5.26
N ASP A 107 17.79 7.17 -5.71
CA ASP A 107 18.69 6.91 -6.84
C ASP A 107 17.84 6.53 -8.04
N LEU A 108 17.93 7.33 -9.12
CA LEU A 108 17.15 7.13 -10.34
C LEU A 108 17.52 5.84 -11.08
N LEU A 109 18.66 5.25 -10.76
CA LEU A 109 19.12 4.01 -11.37
C LEU A 109 18.62 2.75 -10.69
N LEU A 110 17.98 2.90 -9.59
CA LEU A 110 17.41 1.76 -8.85
C LEU A 110 16.14 1.21 -9.47
#